data_5cfb522f4ef956c886e7330e3233dbfc
#
_entry.id   5cfb522f4ef956c886e7330e3233dbfc
#
_cell.length_a   1.000
_cell.length_b   1.000
_cell.length_c   1.000
_cell.angle_alpha   90.00
_cell.angle_beta   90.00
_cell.angle_gamma   90.00
#
_symmetry.space_group_name_H-M   'P 1'
#
loop_
_entity.id
_entity.type
_entity.pdbx_description
1 polymer ?
#
loop_
_entity_poly.entity_id
_entity_poly.type
_entity_poly.pdbx_seq_one_letter_code
_entity_poly.pdbx_strand_id
1 'polypeptide(L)'
;MRQGEPEAASPPTPRVTSEAQIAPGRWDVDRVRCSDLLGADDDDRAAAVMFYYGYLAAKAGIRVIDVSQIDGNVRKVMDRCAAAPNITVPQAFRQALGRG
;
A
#
# COMPACT_ATOMS: atom_id res chain seq x y z
N MET A 1 24.20 13.38 -15.10
CA MET A 1 24.04 13.33 -15.09
C MET A 1 23.83 13.12 -14.71
N ARG A 2 23.46 13.20 -14.82
CA ARG A 2 23.01 13.14 -14.71
C ARG A 2 22.78 13.19 -14.30
N GLN A 3 22.46 13.33 -14.26
CA GLN A 3 22.03 13.49 -14.11
C GLN A 3 21.68 13.72 -13.71
N GLY A 4 21.59 14.13 -13.69
CA GLY A 4 21.01 14.48 -13.75
C GLY A 4 20.58 14.75 -13.21
N GLU A 5 20.28 14.82 -13.25
CA GLU A 5 19.80 15.06 -13.16
C GLU A 5 19.35 15.24 -12.67
N PRO A 6 19.31 15.51 -12.69
CA PRO A 6 18.70 15.70 -12.39
C PRO A 6 18.11 15.78 -11.75
N GLU A 7 17.69 15.83 -11.92
CA GLU A 7 17.09 15.84 -11.68
C GLU A 7 16.55 16.08 -11.19
N ALA A 8 16.67 16.56 -11.36
CA ALA A 8 16.10 16.83 -11.22
C ALA A 8 15.41 17.07 -10.85
N ALA A 9 15.19 17.19 -10.90
CA ALA A 9 14.47 17.34 -10.76
C ALA A 9 13.68 17.26 -10.32
N SER A 10 13.27 17.13 -10.03
CA SER A 10 12.45 16.92 -9.65
C SER A 10 11.82 17.13 -9.04
N PRO A 11 11.26 17.17 -8.97
CA PRO A 11 10.53 17.39 -8.40
C PRO A 11 10.03 17.48 -7.52
N PRO A 12 9.59 17.48 -7.24
CA PRO A 12 9.09 17.45 -6.28
C PRO A 12 8.09 17.26 -5.86
N THR A 13 7.72 17.11 -5.66
CA THR A 13 6.96 16.90 -5.20
C THR A 13 6.46 16.90 -4.41
N PRO A 14 6.02 16.70 -4.14
CA PRO A 14 5.46 16.63 -3.32
C PRO A 14 4.91 16.66 -2.48
N ARG A 15 4.53 16.65 -2.29
CA ARG A 15 4.01 16.68 -1.66
C ARG A 15 3.38 16.23 -0.74
N VAL A 16 3.06 15.51 -0.95
CA VAL A 16 2.30 14.96 -0.03
C VAL A 16 2.99 14.47 1.08
N THR A 17 2.51 14.64 2.21
CA THR A 17 3.14 14.06 3.31
C THR A 17 2.15 13.28 4.04
N SER A 18 2.31 12.00 4.08
CA SER A 18 1.56 11.10 4.89
C SER A 18 2.21 11.00 6.26
N GLU A 19 1.40 10.78 7.30
CA GLU A 19 1.91 10.48 8.63
C GLU A 19 2.81 9.26 8.62
N ALA A 20 2.59 8.36 7.68
CA ALA A 20 3.36 7.13 7.60
C ALA A 20 4.76 7.36 7.06
N GLN A 21 5.00 8.47 6.39
CA GLN A 21 6.33 8.74 5.83
C GLN A 21 7.21 9.36 6.88
N ILE A 22 8.21 8.62 7.33
CA ILE A 22 9.10 9.08 8.40
C ILE A 22 10.33 9.80 7.87
N ALA A 23 10.64 9.62 6.59
CA ALA A 23 11.73 10.29 5.90
C ALA A 23 11.54 10.05 4.41
N PRO A 24 12.22 10.79 3.54
CA PRO A 24 12.08 10.53 2.10
C PRO A 24 12.36 9.06 1.78
N GLY A 25 11.42 8.40 1.14
CA GLY A 25 11.53 7.00 0.76
C GLY A 25 11.43 6.00 1.90
N ARG A 26 11.12 6.46 3.10
CA ARG A 26 11.05 5.57 4.26
C ARG A 26 9.68 5.68 4.92
N TRP A 27 8.98 4.58 4.97
CA TRP A 27 7.58 4.56 5.40
C TRP A 27 7.37 3.58 6.54
N ASP A 28 6.53 3.98 7.48
CA ASP A 28 6.00 3.05 8.48
C ASP A 28 4.79 2.38 7.85
N VAL A 29 4.97 1.16 7.38
CA VAL A 29 3.95 0.48 6.58
C VAL A 29 2.68 0.17 7.36
N ASP A 30 2.75 0.12 8.69
CA ASP A 30 1.55 -0.12 9.50
C ASP A 30 0.68 1.13 9.62
N ARG A 31 1.20 2.30 9.23
CA ARG A 31 0.47 3.55 9.34
C ARG A 31 0.01 4.12 8.00
N VAL A 32 0.35 3.48 6.89
CA VAL A 32 -0.09 3.94 5.58
C VAL A 32 -1.61 3.83 5.50
N ARG A 33 -2.27 4.89 5.07
CA ARG A 33 -3.72 4.91 4.95
C ARG A 33 -4.15 4.52 3.56
N CYS A 34 -5.41 4.09 3.46
CA CYS A 34 -6.00 3.76 2.16
C CYS A 34 -5.88 4.94 1.19
N SER A 35 -6.05 6.19 1.66
CA SER A 35 -5.92 7.35 0.79
C SER A 35 -4.53 7.45 0.17
N ASP A 36 -3.48 7.06 0.91
CA ASP A 36 -2.12 7.05 0.35
C ASP A 36 -2.00 6.02 -0.75
N LEU A 37 -2.57 4.84 -0.53
CA LEU A 37 -2.52 3.76 -1.52
C LEU A 37 -3.30 4.14 -2.77
N LEU A 38 -4.51 4.69 -2.60
CA LEU A 38 -5.36 5.07 -3.72
C LEU A 38 -4.75 6.21 -4.52
N GLY A 39 -3.95 7.06 -3.88
CA GLY A 39 -3.30 8.18 -4.55
C GLY A 39 -2.03 7.83 -5.29
N ALA A 40 -1.53 6.60 -5.13
CA ALA A 40 -0.33 6.17 -5.83
C ALA A 40 -0.65 5.86 -7.29
N ASP A 41 0.36 5.95 -8.16
CA ASP A 41 0.14 5.55 -9.54
C ASP A 41 -0.07 4.03 -9.62
N ASP A 42 -0.50 3.56 -10.79
CA ASP A 42 -0.94 2.18 -10.94
C ASP A 42 0.15 1.17 -10.58
N ASP A 43 1.38 1.39 -11.04
CA ASP A 43 2.46 0.44 -10.78
C ASP A 43 2.83 0.40 -9.31
N ASP A 44 2.94 1.57 -8.69
CA ASP A 44 3.28 1.65 -7.27
C ASP A 44 2.18 1.06 -6.41
N ARG A 45 0.93 1.32 -6.79
CA ARG A 45 -0.21 0.77 -6.05
C ARG A 45 -0.23 -0.75 -6.13
N ALA A 46 0.00 -1.30 -7.33
CA ALA A 46 0.02 -2.75 -7.50
C ALA A 46 1.14 -3.39 -6.67
N ALA A 47 2.32 -2.78 -6.71
CA ALA A 47 3.46 -3.30 -5.95
C ALA A 47 3.18 -3.24 -4.44
N ALA A 48 2.62 -2.12 -3.98
CA ALA A 48 2.32 -1.95 -2.57
C ALA A 48 1.28 -2.96 -2.09
N VAL A 49 0.23 -3.19 -2.88
CA VAL A 49 -0.81 -4.15 -2.50
C VAL A 49 -0.22 -5.55 -2.34
N MET A 50 0.65 -5.95 -3.27
CA MET A 50 1.27 -7.28 -3.15
C MET A 50 2.22 -7.37 -1.98
N PHE A 51 2.95 -6.27 -1.70
CA PHE A 51 3.78 -6.23 -0.51
C PHE A 51 2.93 -6.46 0.75
N TYR A 52 1.83 -5.72 0.88
CA TYR A 52 0.97 -5.86 2.05
C TYR A 52 0.35 -7.24 2.14
N TYR A 53 -0.03 -7.81 1.01
CA TYR A 53 -0.61 -9.14 1.01
C TYR A 53 0.33 -10.14 1.66
N GLY A 54 1.60 -10.15 1.25
CA GLY A 54 2.59 -11.05 1.83
C GLY A 54 2.96 -10.68 3.26
N TYR A 55 3.16 -9.39 3.51
CA TYR A 55 3.54 -8.89 4.83
C TYR A 55 2.50 -9.25 5.89
N LEU A 56 1.22 -8.99 5.59
CA LEU A 56 0.17 -9.23 6.56
C LEU A 56 -0.12 -10.72 6.71
N ALA A 57 -0.01 -11.49 5.65
CA ALA A 57 -0.12 -12.93 5.72
C ALA A 57 0.95 -13.49 6.66
N ALA A 58 2.17 -13.05 6.49
CA ALA A 58 3.28 -13.51 7.34
C ALA A 58 3.06 -13.14 8.80
N LYS A 59 2.60 -11.91 9.06
CA LYS A 59 2.31 -11.48 10.43
C LYS A 59 1.21 -12.32 11.06
N ALA A 60 0.28 -12.81 10.27
CA ALA A 60 -0.81 -13.66 10.76
C ALA A 60 -0.43 -15.13 10.81
N GLY A 61 0.80 -15.47 10.49
CA GLY A 61 1.26 -16.85 10.50
C GLY A 61 0.81 -17.67 9.31
N ILE A 62 0.30 -17.00 8.28
CA ILE A 62 -0.18 -17.68 7.07
C ILE A 62 1.00 -17.81 6.12
N ARG A 63 1.34 -19.02 5.72
CA ARG A 63 2.42 -19.24 4.76
C ARG A 63 1.99 -20.06 3.55
N VAL A 64 0.74 -20.51 3.55
CA VAL A 64 0.20 -21.18 2.37
C VAL A 64 -0.80 -20.23 1.73
N ILE A 65 -0.53 -19.82 0.51
CA ILE A 65 -1.34 -18.85 -0.20
C ILE A 65 -1.97 -19.54 -1.41
N ASP A 66 -3.28 -19.42 -1.53
CA ASP A 66 -3.98 -19.90 -2.72
C ASP A 66 -3.89 -18.78 -3.78
N VAL A 67 -3.03 -18.99 -4.75
CA VAL A 67 -2.75 -17.97 -5.77
C VAL A 67 -4.02 -17.61 -6.54
N SER A 68 -4.92 -18.57 -6.73
CA SER A 68 -6.16 -18.30 -7.46
C SER A 68 -7.09 -17.34 -6.74
N GLN A 69 -6.89 -17.12 -5.43
CA GLN A 69 -7.72 -16.24 -4.65
C GLN A 69 -7.16 -14.81 -4.55
N ILE A 70 -5.91 -14.60 -4.99
CA ILE A 70 -5.26 -13.31 -4.78
C ILE A 70 -6.02 -12.17 -5.44
N ASP A 71 -6.38 -12.31 -6.72
CA ASP A 71 -7.06 -11.22 -7.43
C ASP A 71 -8.37 -10.84 -6.76
N GLY A 72 -9.18 -11.81 -6.39
CA GLY A 72 -10.44 -11.54 -5.72
C GLY A 72 -10.25 -10.88 -4.37
N ASN A 73 -9.25 -11.34 -3.62
CA ASN A 73 -8.97 -10.76 -2.31
C ASN A 73 -8.46 -9.33 -2.43
N VAL A 74 -7.58 -9.08 -3.41
CA VAL A 74 -7.08 -7.73 -3.65
C VAL A 74 -8.23 -6.79 -4.01
N ARG A 75 -9.17 -7.26 -4.83
CA ARG A 75 -10.32 -6.44 -5.19
C ARG A 75 -11.14 -6.08 -3.96
N LYS A 76 -11.36 -7.04 -3.07
CA LYS A 76 -12.10 -6.77 -1.82
C LYS A 76 -11.41 -5.70 -0.98
N VAL A 77 -10.09 -5.79 -0.88
CA VAL A 77 -9.32 -4.79 -0.12
C VAL A 77 -9.41 -3.42 -0.77
N MET A 78 -9.27 -3.35 -2.10
CA MET A 78 -9.34 -2.07 -2.79
C MET A 78 -10.74 -1.46 -2.68
N ASP A 79 -11.78 -2.27 -2.77
CA ASP A 79 -13.16 -1.79 -2.56
C ASP A 79 -13.32 -1.26 -1.15
N ARG A 80 -12.74 -1.94 -0.16
CA ARG A 80 -12.82 -1.48 1.23
C ARG A 80 -12.08 -0.16 1.41
N CYS A 81 -10.90 -0.04 0.80
CA CYS A 81 -10.14 1.21 0.84
C CYS A 81 -10.92 2.37 0.21
N ALA A 82 -11.57 2.11 -0.93
CA ALA A 82 -12.36 3.16 -1.59
C ALA A 82 -13.52 3.62 -0.71
N ALA A 83 -14.13 2.69 0.03
CA ALA A 83 -15.25 3.01 0.91
C ALA A 83 -14.81 3.71 2.20
N ALA A 84 -13.57 3.50 2.64
CA ALA A 84 -13.07 4.05 3.89
C ALA A 84 -11.62 4.51 3.75
N PRO A 85 -11.39 5.60 3.01
CA PRO A 85 -10.00 6.02 2.69
C PRO A 85 -9.18 6.45 3.89
N ASN A 86 -9.81 6.70 5.03
CA ASN A 86 -9.08 7.15 6.22
C ASN A 86 -8.55 6.02 7.09
N ILE A 87 -8.95 4.78 6.85
CA ILE A 87 -8.39 3.67 7.63
C ILE A 87 -7.03 3.29 7.07
N THR A 88 -6.23 2.59 7.89
CA THR A 88 -4.93 2.13 7.42
C THR A 88 -5.09 0.94 6.47
N VAL A 89 -4.08 0.71 5.66
CA VAL A 89 -4.09 -0.43 4.74
C VAL A 89 -4.21 -1.75 5.52
N PRO A 90 -3.44 -1.95 6.62
CA PRO A 90 -3.65 -3.18 7.41
C PRO A 90 -5.08 -3.35 7.92
N GLN A 91 -5.74 -2.25 8.34
CA GLN A 91 -7.13 -2.33 8.76
C GLN A 91 -8.04 -2.75 7.61
N ALA A 92 -7.78 -2.22 6.42
CA ALA A 92 -8.59 -2.57 5.24
C ALA A 92 -8.47 -4.07 4.93
N PHE A 93 -7.26 -4.61 5.02
CA PHE A 93 -7.06 -6.04 4.81
C PHE A 93 -7.84 -6.86 5.84
N ARG A 94 -7.75 -6.48 7.13
CA ARG A 94 -8.48 -7.21 8.17
C ARG A 94 -9.98 -7.15 7.95
N GLN A 95 -10.49 -5.97 7.60
CA GLN A 95 -11.93 -5.81 7.44
C GLN A 95 -12.45 -6.50 6.19
N ALA A 96 -11.68 -6.49 5.12
CA ALA A 96 -12.10 -7.06 3.85
C ALA A 96 -11.97 -8.58 3.82
N LEU A 97 -10.91 -9.12 4.42
CA LEU A 97 -10.60 -10.54 4.31
C LEU A 97 -10.95 -11.31 5.57
N GLY A 98 -11.29 -10.61 6.59
CA GLY A 98 -11.76 -11.24 7.76
C GLY A 98 -10.74 -11.65 8.70
N ARG A 99 -11.22 -12.08 9.23
CA ARG A 99 -10.71 -12.68 9.84
C ARG A 99 -11.19 -13.50 9.85
N GLY A 100 -11.07 -13.33 9.51
CA GLY A 100 -11.67 -14.24 9.30
C GLY A 100 -11.84 -14.55 9.32
#